data_d56c36ccc96bd924cbf331fd53afa94b
#
_entry.id   d56c36ccc96bd924cbf331fd53afa94b
#
_cell.length_a   1.000
_cell.length_b   1.000
_cell.length_c   1.000
_cell.angle_alpha   90.00
_cell.angle_beta   90.00
_cell.angle_gamma   90.00
#
_symmetry.space_group_name_H-M   'P 1'
#
loop_
_entity.id
_entity.type
_entity.pdbx_description
1 polymer ?
#
loop_
_entity_poly.entity_id
_entity_poly.type
_entity_poly.pdbx_seq_one_letter_code
_entity_poly.pdbx_strand_id
1 'polypeptide(L)'
;MDEIIVNSGAKSSLSVALQTILNPGDEVIIPKPYWVSYTEMVKLAGGVPVVVDTDPENAFKMTAEQMKAAITDKTKAMMLNTPVNPTGVLYSREELQALADVAVAADILVIADEIYEEFVYDGNKMVSIASLGEAIKNNTILVNGFSKTYAMTGWRLGYAAAPADIIAGMKRIQGHTISHPSTITQYAGITALEEKGEVVNEIIRIFDERRRGMMARLDKISQLSYIYPQSTFYI
;
A
#
# COMPACT_ATOMS: atom_id res chain seq x y z
N MET A 1 13.80 -9.88 -13.88
CA MET A 1 14.15 -8.44 -13.78
C MET A 1 13.14 -7.52 -14.49
N ASP A 2 12.25 -8.07 -15.28
CA ASP A 2 11.29 -7.24 -16.05
C ASP A 2 10.01 -6.90 -15.29
N GLU A 3 9.79 -7.52 -14.15
CA GLU A 3 8.62 -7.31 -13.27
C GLU A 3 8.88 -6.34 -12.10
N ILE A 4 10.05 -5.68 -12.04
CA ILE A 4 10.40 -4.76 -10.95
C ILE A 4 10.93 -3.44 -11.52
N ILE A 5 10.54 -2.34 -10.87
CA ILE A 5 11.07 -1.00 -11.09
C ILE A 5 11.42 -0.33 -9.76
N VAL A 6 12.57 0.32 -9.70
CA VAL A 6 13.00 1.13 -8.54
C VAL A 6 12.69 2.59 -8.80
N ASN A 7 12.08 3.26 -7.80
CA ASN A 7 11.55 4.63 -7.93
C ASN A 7 12.05 5.54 -6.80
N SER A 8 11.87 6.84 -6.96
CA SER A 8 12.20 7.85 -5.93
C SER A 8 11.19 7.86 -4.77
N GLY A 9 11.14 6.75 -4.03
CA GLY A 9 10.20 6.46 -2.94
C GLY A 9 8.87 5.87 -3.45
N ALA A 10 8.14 5.19 -2.55
CA ALA A 10 6.86 4.55 -2.85
C ALA A 10 5.82 5.53 -3.45
N LYS A 11 5.82 6.80 -3.03
CA LYS A 11 4.94 7.82 -3.64
C LYS A 11 5.18 7.97 -5.14
N SER A 12 6.43 7.95 -5.58
CA SER A 12 6.76 7.98 -7.01
C SER A 12 6.31 6.69 -7.71
N SER A 13 6.46 5.53 -7.06
CA SER A 13 5.94 4.26 -7.59
C SER A 13 4.44 4.31 -7.84
N LEU A 14 3.67 4.77 -6.84
CA LEU A 14 2.22 4.94 -6.94
C LEU A 14 1.81 5.91 -8.06
N SER A 15 2.46 7.08 -8.10
CA SER A 15 2.16 8.10 -9.12
C SER A 15 2.46 7.61 -10.53
N VAL A 16 3.59 6.95 -10.73
CA VAL A 16 3.99 6.41 -12.04
C VAL A 16 3.09 5.23 -12.44
N ALA A 17 2.70 4.37 -11.48
CA ALA A 17 1.75 3.29 -11.73
C ALA A 17 0.40 3.83 -12.21
N LEU A 18 -0.18 4.79 -11.50
CA LEU A 18 -1.45 5.42 -11.88
C LEU A 18 -1.37 6.08 -13.27
N GLN A 19 -0.30 6.82 -13.56
CA GLN A 19 -0.09 7.41 -14.89
C GLN A 19 0.10 6.37 -16.01
N THR A 20 0.54 5.16 -15.66
CA THR A 20 0.74 4.07 -16.63
C THR A 20 -0.59 3.41 -17.01
N ILE A 21 -1.50 3.24 -16.06
CA ILE A 21 -2.69 2.40 -16.25
C ILE A 21 -3.97 3.21 -16.53
N LEU A 22 -4.01 4.50 -16.18
CA LEU A 22 -5.23 5.31 -16.30
C LEU A 22 -5.27 6.09 -17.59
N ASN A 23 -6.47 6.12 -18.20
CA ASN A 23 -6.89 7.08 -19.21
C ASN A 23 -7.81 8.14 -18.56
N PRO A 24 -8.03 9.30 -19.20
CA PRO A 24 -8.96 10.29 -18.69
C PRO A 24 -10.35 9.70 -18.47
N GLY A 25 -10.83 9.81 -17.23
CA GLY A 25 -12.15 9.33 -16.82
C GLY A 25 -12.20 7.90 -16.27
N ASP A 26 -11.10 7.16 -16.30
CA ASP A 26 -10.99 5.86 -15.62
C ASP A 26 -11.15 6.04 -14.11
N GLU A 27 -11.86 5.12 -13.48
CA GLU A 27 -12.19 5.16 -12.07
C GLU A 27 -11.23 4.29 -11.23
N VAL A 28 -10.87 4.80 -10.04
CA VAL A 28 -10.08 4.07 -9.04
C VAL A 28 -10.83 4.02 -7.72
N ILE A 29 -11.17 2.83 -7.24
CA ILE A 29 -11.82 2.60 -5.95
C ILE A 29 -10.81 2.82 -4.83
N ILE A 30 -11.19 3.63 -3.82
CA ILE A 30 -10.35 3.98 -2.67
C ILE A 30 -11.16 3.82 -1.38
N PRO A 31 -10.85 2.83 -0.52
CA PRO A 31 -11.49 2.68 0.79
C PRO A 31 -11.13 3.85 1.72
N LYS A 32 -12.12 4.42 2.42
CA LYS A 32 -11.93 5.49 3.42
C LYS A 32 -12.00 4.90 4.84
N PRO A 33 -11.13 5.32 5.79
CA PRO A 33 -10.13 6.38 5.65
C PRO A 33 -8.89 5.93 4.88
N TYR A 34 -8.24 6.86 4.20
CA TYR A 34 -7.09 6.60 3.35
C TYR A 34 -6.02 7.68 3.49
N TRP A 35 -4.82 7.38 3.04
CA TRP A 35 -3.76 8.38 2.94
C TRP A 35 -4.12 9.44 1.90
N VAL A 36 -4.15 10.70 2.34
CA VAL A 36 -4.65 11.87 1.59
C VAL A 36 -4.09 12.01 0.16
N SER A 37 -2.90 11.45 -0.12
CA SER A 37 -2.29 11.55 -1.43
C SER A 37 -2.93 10.65 -2.50
N TYR A 38 -3.69 9.62 -2.13
CA TYR A 38 -4.25 8.68 -3.14
C TYR A 38 -5.21 9.37 -4.10
N THR A 39 -6.20 10.07 -3.59
CA THR A 39 -7.18 10.79 -4.43
C THR A 39 -6.52 11.82 -5.33
N GLU A 40 -5.54 12.54 -4.80
CA GLU A 40 -4.85 13.57 -5.58
C GLU A 40 -3.95 12.97 -6.67
N MET A 41 -3.29 11.85 -6.40
CA MET A 41 -2.51 11.15 -7.42
C MET A 41 -3.39 10.56 -8.54
N VAL A 42 -4.58 10.04 -8.21
CA VAL A 42 -5.56 9.59 -9.22
C VAL A 42 -5.99 10.74 -10.10
N LYS A 43 -6.37 11.90 -9.53
CA LYS A 43 -6.75 13.10 -10.28
C LYS A 43 -5.61 13.62 -11.16
N LEU A 44 -4.38 13.65 -10.64
CA LEU A 44 -3.20 14.07 -11.41
C LEU A 44 -2.89 13.15 -12.58
N ALA A 45 -3.28 11.89 -12.50
CA ALA A 45 -3.18 10.91 -13.59
C ALA A 45 -4.37 10.98 -14.58
N GLY A 46 -5.32 11.91 -14.38
CA GLY A 46 -6.51 12.05 -15.22
C GLY A 46 -7.68 11.14 -14.84
N GLY A 47 -7.53 10.32 -13.79
CA GLY A 47 -8.57 9.43 -13.31
C GLY A 47 -9.56 10.07 -12.36
N VAL A 48 -10.60 9.33 -12.01
CA VAL A 48 -11.67 9.71 -11.09
C VAL A 48 -11.58 8.85 -9.83
N PRO A 49 -11.30 9.42 -8.64
CA PRO A 49 -11.31 8.65 -7.40
C PRO A 49 -12.75 8.33 -6.98
N VAL A 50 -13.06 7.04 -6.83
CA VAL A 50 -14.34 6.54 -6.29
C VAL A 50 -14.10 6.15 -4.84
N VAL A 51 -14.46 7.05 -3.93
CA VAL A 51 -14.25 6.85 -2.49
C VAL A 51 -15.38 6.00 -1.93
N VAL A 52 -15.02 4.89 -1.28
CA VAL A 52 -15.96 3.99 -0.61
C VAL A 52 -15.89 4.21 0.89
N ASP A 53 -17.00 4.62 1.51
CA ASP A 53 -17.11 4.71 2.96
C ASP A 53 -17.08 3.30 3.57
N THR A 54 -16.24 3.12 4.57
CA THR A 54 -16.12 1.86 5.31
C THR A 54 -16.62 2.02 6.73
N ASP A 55 -16.96 0.89 7.37
CA ASP A 55 -17.63 0.87 8.66
C ASP A 55 -16.62 0.73 9.81
N PRO A 56 -16.70 1.55 10.87
CA PRO A 56 -15.93 1.35 12.09
C PRO A 56 -16.19 0.00 12.76
N GLU A 57 -17.39 -0.58 12.62
CA GLU A 57 -17.71 -1.92 13.13
C GLU A 57 -16.89 -3.01 12.42
N ASN A 58 -16.48 -2.77 11.16
CA ASN A 58 -15.54 -3.63 10.44
C ASN A 58 -14.10 -3.06 10.48
N ALA A 59 -13.76 -2.30 11.51
CA ALA A 59 -12.44 -1.69 11.68
C ALA A 59 -11.98 -0.87 10.45
N PHE A 60 -12.91 -0.23 9.75
CA PHE A 60 -12.70 0.54 8.53
C PHE A 60 -12.04 -0.26 7.39
N LYS A 61 -12.27 -1.56 7.33
CA LYS A 61 -11.86 -2.40 6.20
C LYS A 61 -12.98 -2.48 5.17
N MET A 62 -12.66 -2.33 3.89
CA MET A 62 -13.60 -2.52 2.81
C MET A 62 -13.92 -4.00 2.65
N THR A 63 -15.20 -4.34 2.50
CA THR A 63 -15.64 -5.70 2.19
C THR A 63 -15.70 -5.96 0.69
N ALA A 64 -15.74 -7.23 0.30
CA ALA A 64 -15.90 -7.63 -1.10
C ALA A 64 -17.24 -7.13 -1.68
N GLU A 65 -18.30 -7.08 -0.88
CA GLU A 65 -19.62 -6.57 -1.28
C GLU A 65 -19.56 -5.07 -1.55
N GLN A 66 -18.90 -4.30 -0.69
CA GLN A 66 -18.70 -2.86 -0.89
C GLN A 66 -17.87 -2.59 -2.14
N MET A 67 -16.79 -3.35 -2.35
CA MET A 67 -15.97 -3.26 -3.55
C MET A 67 -16.81 -3.56 -4.80
N LYS A 68 -17.55 -4.67 -4.80
CA LYS A 68 -18.39 -5.07 -5.92
C LYS A 68 -19.48 -4.04 -6.26
N ALA A 69 -20.05 -3.42 -5.25
CA ALA A 69 -21.07 -2.35 -5.43
C ALA A 69 -20.48 -1.06 -6.02
N ALA A 70 -19.19 -0.81 -5.83
CA ALA A 70 -18.51 0.38 -6.35
C ALA A 70 -17.94 0.20 -7.77
N ILE A 71 -17.93 -1.02 -8.30
CA ILE A 71 -17.43 -1.30 -9.65
C ILE A 71 -18.42 -0.82 -10.71
N THR A 72 -17.91 -0.10 -11.70
CA THR A 72 -18.60 0.32 -12.92
C THR A 72 -17.82 -0.15 -14.17
N ASP A 73 -18.35 0.12 -15.33
CA ASP A 73 -17.67 -0.10 -16.63
C ASP A 73 -16.42 0.76 -16.83
N LYS A 74 -16.22 1.78 -15.99
CA LYS A 74 -15.06 2.69 -15.98
C LYS A 74 -14.02 2.32 -14.93
N THR A 75 -14.34 1.39 -14.04
CA THR A 75 -13.41 1.01 -12.96
C THR A 75 -12.17 0.32 -13.54
N LYS A 76 -11.02 0.93 -13.36
CA LYS A 76 -9.73 0.43 -13.84
C LYS A 76 -8.92 -0.24 -12.74
N ALA A 77 -9.00 0.28 -11.52
CA ALA A 77 -8.21 -0.24 -10.41
C ALA A 77 -8.87 0.00 -9.05
N MET A 78 -8.36 -0.72 -8.05
CA MET A 78 -8.60 -0.48 -6.63
C MET A 78 -7.27 -0.13 -5.95
N MET A 79 -7.27 0.87 -5.07
CA MET A 79 -6.16 1.16 -4.16
C MET A 79 -6.35 0.36 -2.87
N LEU A 80 -5.42 -0.52 -2.56
CA LEU A 80 -5.39 -1.31 -1.32
C LEU A 80 -4.15 -0.95 -0.53
N ASN A 81 -4.32 -0.40 0.68
CA ASN A 81 -3.21 -0.19 1.60
C ASN A 81 -3.34 -1.19 2.75
N THR A 82 -2.36 -2.04 2.92
CA THR A 82 -2.29 -2.99 4.04
C THR A 82 -0.83 -3.31 4.36
N PRO A 83 -0.39 -3.07 5.60
CA PRO A 83 -1.07 -2.50 6.78
C PRO A 83 -1.60 -1.08 6.55
N VAL A 84 -2.77 -0.76 7.12
CA VAL A 84 -3.55 0.43 6.75
C VAL A 84 -3.07 1.70 7.43
N ASN A 85 -2.82 2.73 6.65
CA ASN A 85 -2.68 4.11 7.10
C ASN A 85 -4.01 4.85 6.81
N PRO A 86 -4.74 5.40 7.83
CA PRO A 86 -4.26 5.74 9.17
C PRO A 86 -4.71 4.79 10.29
N THR A 87 -5.44 3.73 10.04
CA THR A 87 -6.16 2.97 11.09
C THR A 87 -5.30 1.95 11.82
N GLY A 88 -4.14 1.56 11.27
CA GLY A 88 -3.27 0.54 11.88
C GLY A 88 -3.84 -0.87 11.86
N VAL A 89 -4.89 -1.13 11.08
CA VAL A 89 -5.49 -2.47 10.96
C VAL A 89 -4.81 -3.31 9.88
N LEU A 90 -5.02 -4.61 9.96
CA LEU A 90 -4.59 -5.60 8.97
C LEU A 90 -5.81 -6.25 8.32
N TYR A 91 -5.74 -6.50 7.03
CA TYR A 91 -6.65 -7.43 6.37
C TYR A 91 -6.20 -8.86 6.63
N SER A 92 -7.15 -9.75 6.93
CA SER A 92 -6.89 -11.18 7.03
C SER A 92 -6.68 -11.80 5.63
N ARG A 93 -6.15 -13.02 5.59
CA ARG A 93 -6.02 -13.77 4.33
C ARG A 93 -7.37 -13.96 3.65
N GLU A 94 -8.41 -14.25 4.41
CA GLU A 94 -9.77 -14.51 3.93
C GLU A 94 -10.40 -13.23 3.35
N GLU A 95 -10.22 -12.09 4.03
CA GLU A 95 -10.69 -10.77 3.56
C GLU A 95 -9.98 -10.39 2.26
N LEU A 96 -8.65 -10.57 2.20
CA LEU A 96 -7.88 -10.31 0.98
C LEU A 96 -8.26 -11.26 -0.17
N GLN A 97 -8.55 -12.53 0.14
CA GLN A 97 -9.00 -13.48 -0.88
C GLN A 97 -10.35 -13.06 -1.47
N ALA A 98 -11.29 -12.63 -0.63
CA ALA A 98 -12.58 -12.15 -1.11
C ALA A 98 -12.47 -10.91 -2.01
N LEU A 99 -11.57 -9.97 -1.67
CA LEU A 99 -11.28 -8.81 -2.54
C LEU A 99 -10.58 -9.23 -3.83
N ALA A 100 -9.64 -10.18 -3.76
CA ALA A 100 -8.92 -10.71 -4.91
C ALA A 100 -9.87 -11.39 -5.90
N ASP A 101 -10.81 -12.19 -5.40
CA ASP A 101 -11.82 -12.89 -6.23
C ASP A 101 -12.69 -11.87 -6.99
N VAL A 102 -13.08 -10.77 -6.35
CA VAL A 102 -13.82 -9.67 -7.00
C VAL A 102 -12.96 -8.97 -8.05
N ALA A 103 -11.71 -8.65 -7.74
CA ALA A 103 -10.80 -7.98 -8.66
C ALA A 103 -10.55 -8.81 -9.93
N VAL A 104 -10.28 -10.11 -9.76
CA VAL A 104 -10.05 -11.02 -10.87
C VAL A 104 -11.32 -11.22 -11.70
N ALA A 105 -12.49 -11.39 -11.06
CA ALA A 105 -13.75 -11.58 -11.77
C ALA A 105 -14.17 -10.34 -12.59
N ALA A 106 -13.80 -9.14 -12.13
CA ALA A 106 -14.09 -7.88 -12.81
C ALA A 106 -12.97 -7.38 -13.73
N ASP A 107 -11.87 -8.10 -13.83
CA ASP A 107 -10.65 -7.75 -14.60
C ASP A 107 -10.13 -6.35 -14.26
N ILE A 108 -10.13 -5.99 -12.97
CA ILE A 108 -9.56 -4.74 -12.47
C ILE A 108 -8.24 -4.95 -11.77
N LEU A 109 -7.36 -3.95 -11.82
CA LEU A 109 -6.06 -3.99 -11.18
C LEU A 109 -6.17 -3.67 -9.67
N VAL A 110 -5.28 -4.24 -8.88
CA VAL A 110 -5.09 -3.87 -7.47
C VAL A 110 -3.75 -3.18 -7.31
N ILE A 111 -3.74 -1.91 -6.90
CA ILE A 111 -2.53 -1.22 -6.49
C ILE A 111 -2.36 -1.44 -4.99
N ALA A 112 -1.49 -2.38 -4.63
CA ALA A 112 -1.24 -2.80 -3.25
C ALA A 112 -0.09 -1.97 -2.66
N ASP A 113 -0.41 -0.99 -1.80
CA ASP A 113 0.59 -0.23 -1.04
C ASP A 113 0.90 -0.96 0.27
N GLU A 114 2.04 -1.64 0.30
CA GLU A 114 2.50 -2.48 1.40
C GLU A 114 3.67 -1.84 2.17
N ILE A 115 3.79 -0.50 2.14
CA ILE A 115 4.92 0.25 2.72
C ILE A 115 5.14 0.00 4.21
N TYR A 116 4.14 -0.52 4.93
CA TYR A 116 4.19 -0.85 6.36
C TYR A 116 4.31 -2.35 6.64
N GLU A 117 4.67 -3.18 5.68
CA GLU A 117 4.66 -4.66 5.77
C GLU A 117 5.32 -5.23 7.01
N GLU A 118 6.41 -4.59 7.49
CA GLU A 118 7.18 -5.03 8.65
C GLU A 118 6.61 -4.52 9.99
N PHE A 119 5.78 -3.48 9.97
CA PHE A 119 5.20 -2.90 11.19
C PHE A 119 3.94 -3.67 11.60
N VAL A 120 4.13 -4.88 12.08
CA VAL A 120 3.05 -5.80 12.51
C VAL A 120 3.36 -6.29 13.92
N TYR A 121 2.35 -6.28 14.79
CA TYR A 121 2.50 -6.50 16.22
C TYR A 121 1.68 -7.70 16.71
N ASP A 122 1.94 -8.11 17.95
CA ASP A 122 1.16 -9.11 18.70
C ASP A 122 1.07 -10.48 18.00
N GLY A 123 2.13 -10.87 17.27
CA GLY A 123 2.19 -12.15 16.55
C GLY A 123 1.33 -12.24 15.30
N ASN A 124 0.67 -11.14 14.91
CA ASN A 124 -0.01 -11.05 13.62
C ASN A 124 0.99 -11.19 12.46
N LYS A 125 0.49 -11.54 11.29
CA LYS A 125 1.30 -11.66 10.07
C LYS A 125 0.62 -10.89 8.94
N MET A 126 1.42 -10.08 8.25
CA MET A 126 1.00 -9.45 7.01
C MET A 126 0.90 -10.50 5.91
N VAL A 127 -0.14 -10.41 5.10
CA VAL A 127 -0.33 -11.20 3.89
C VAL A 127 -0.38 -10.25 2.70
N SER A 128 0.48 -10.45 1.70
CA SER A 128 0.38 -9.71 0.45
C SER A 128 -0.74 -10.30 -0.41
N ILE A 129 -1.60 -9.45 -0.97
CA ILE A 129 -2.66 -9.90 -1.88
C ILE A 129 -2.08 -10.60 -3.12
N ALA A 130 -0.92 -10.15 -3.59
CA ALA A 130 -0.21 -10.77 -4.72
C ALA A 130 0.24 -12.23 -4.44
N SER A 131 0.29 -12.65 -3.17
CA SER A 131 0.66 -14.02 -2.78
C SER A 131 -0.49 -15.02 -2.80
N LEU A 132 -1.71 -14.57 -3.07
CA LEU A 132 -2.92 -15.42 -2.96
C LEU A 132 -3.18 -16.29 -4.18
N GLY A 133 -2.42 -16.13 -5.25
CA GLY A 133 -2.51 -16.96 -6.44
C GLY A 133 -2.07 -16.23 -7.71
N GLU A 134 -1.85 -17.00 -8.78
CA GLU A 134 -1.30 -16.45 -10.03
C GLU A 134 -2.24 -15.43 -10.68
N ALA A 135 -3.56 -15.64 -10.65
CA ALA A 135 -4.53 -14.75 -11.26
C ALA A 135 -4.47 -13.35 -10.63
N ILE A 136 -4.55 -13.27 -9.30
CA ILE A 136 -4.49 -11.96 -8.61
C ILE A 136 -3.08 -11.35 -8.68
N LYS A 137 -2.01 -12.14 -8.67
CA LYS A 137 -0.66 -11.65 -8.88
C LYS A 137 -0.54 -10.89 -10.21
N ASN A 138 -1.12 -11.44 -11.27
CA ASN A 138 -1.13 -10.82 -12.61
C ASN A 138 -2.03 -9.56 -12.68
N ASN A 139 -2.92 -9.36 -11.73
CA ASN A 139 -3.74 -8.16 -11.60
C ASN A 139 -3.21 -7.19 -10.51
N THR A 140 -2.02 -7.44 -9.93
CA THR A 140 -1.51 -6.61 -8.82
C THR A 140 -0.30 -5.79 -9.25
N ILE A 141 -0.33 -4.50 -8.87
CA ILE A 141 0.85 -3.61 -8.82
C ILE A 141 1.19 -3.45 -7.34
N LEU A 142 2.16 -4.22 -6.87
CA LEU A 142 2.67 -4.11 -5.50
C LEU A 142 3.61 -2.92 -5.41
N VAL A 143 3.42 -2.08 -4.41
CA VAL A 143 4.28 -0.93 -4.11
C VAL A 143 4.82 -1.02 -2.69
N ASN A 144 6.12 -0.84 -2.55
CA ASN A 144 6.80 -0.84 -1.27
C ASN A 144 8.02 0.09 -1.30
N GLY A 145 8.79 0.16 -0.22
CA GLY A 145 9.98 1.00 -0.18
C GLY A 145 10.68 1.03 1.17
N PHE A 146 11.72 1.84 1.24
CA PHE A 146 12.66 1.86 2.34
C PHE A 146 12.31 2.87 3.43
N SER A 147 11.37 3.77 3.16
CA SER A 147 11.05 4.91 4.02
C SER A 147 10.66 4.52 5.44
N LYS A 148 9.91 3.43 5.60
CA LYS A 148 9.33 3.01 6.88
C LYS A 148 10.18 1.93 7.54
N THR A 149 10.28 0.78 6.91
CA THR A 149 11.02 -0.38 7.40
C THR A 149 12.44 -0.05 7.83
N TYR A 150 13.14 0.77 7.05
CA TYR A 150 14.56 1.11 7.29
C TYR A 150 14.77 2.53 7.84
N ALA A 151 13.70 3.24 8.23
CA ALA A 151 13.75 4.64 8.66
C ALA A 151 14.43 5.58 7.64
N MET A 152 14.34 5.26 6.35
CA MET A 152 15.04 5.95 5.25
C MET A 152 14.12 6.94 4.50
N THR A 153 13.34 7.74 5.22
CA THR A 153 12.36 8.66 4.62
C THR A 153 13.00 9.69 3.69
N GLY A 154 14.14 10.25 4.07
CA GLY A 154 14.89 11.26 3.32
C GLY A 154 15.67 10.70 2.12
N TRP A 155 15.95 9.40 2.08
CA TRP A 155 16.70 8.75 1.01
C TRP A 155 15.90 8.63 -0.29
N ARG A 156 14.58 8.73 -0.23
CA ARG A 156 13.68 8.66 -1.39
C ARG A 156 13.88 7.40 -2.23
N LEU A 157 13.76 6.22 -1.61
CA LEU A 157 13.87 4.93 -2.28
C LEU A 157 12.60 4.11 -2.08
N GLY A 158 12.09 3.57 -3.18
CA GLY A 158 10.95 2.66 -3.22
C GLY A 158 10.99 1.82 -4.48
N TYR A 159 10.05 0.92 -4.61
CA TYR A 159 9.95 0.05 -5.77
C TYR A 159 8.51 -0.36 -6.02
N ALA A 160 8.25 -0.84 -7.22
CA ALA A 160 7.03 -1.55 -7.56
C ALA A 160 7.36 -2.88 -8.23
N ALA A 161 6.48 -3.86 -8.02
CA ALA A 161 6.49 -5.14 -8.70
C ALA A 161 5.12 -5.36 -9.35
N ALA A 162 5.10 -5.71 -10.64
CA ALA A 162 3.90 -5.90 -11.43
C ALA A 162 4.20 -6.73 -12.70
N PRO A 163 3.20 -7.14 -13.47
CA PRO A 163 3.41 -7.74 -14.79
C PRO A 163 4.35 -6.91 -15.68
N ALA A 164 5.14 -7.59 -16.50
CA ALA A 164 6.24 -6.99 -17.23
C ALA A 164 5.82 -5.87 -18.20
N ASP A 165 4.63 -5.93 -18.76
CA ASP A 165 4.06 -4.90 -19.64
C ASP A 165 3.73 -3.61 -18.88
N ILE A 166 3.18 -3.72 -17.66
CA ILE A 166 2.94 -2.59 -16.75
C ILE A 166 4.28 -1.97 -16.35
N ILE A 167 5.26 -2.78 -15.93
CA ILE A 167 6.60 -2.29 -15.57
C ILE A 167 7.28 -1.60 -16.77
N ALA A 168 7.12 -2.12 -17.98
CA ALA A 168 7.63 -1.45 -19.19
C ALA A 168 6.98 -0.08 -19.41
N GLY A 169 5.68 0.07 -19.14
CA GLY A 169 4.98 1.35 -19.14
C GLY A 169 5.53 2.31 -18.08
N MET A 170 5.67 1.84 -16.85
CA MET A 170 6.23 2.62 -15.74
C MET A 170 7.67 3.09 -16.02
N LYS A 171 8.51 2.22 -16.60
CA LYS A 171 9.89 2.57 -16.99
C LYS A 171 9.92 3.69 -18.02
N ARG A 172 9.01 3.71 -19.00
CA ARG A 172 8.90 4.80 -19.98
C ARG A 172 8.57 6.13 -19.33
N ILE A 173 7.56 6.18 -18.47
CA ILE A 173 7.17 7.41 -17.76
C ILE A 173 8.32 7.90 -16.87
N GLN A 174 8.89 7.01 -16.04
CA GLN A 174 10.00 7.36 -15.16
C GLN A 174 11.20 7.89 -15.95
N GLY A 175 11.54 7.26 -17.09
CA GLY A 175 12.66 7.66 -17.95
C GLY A 175 12.54 9.08 -18.48
N HIS A 176 11.30 9.58 -18.67
CA HIS A 176 11.03 10.93 -19.15
C HIS A 176 10.71 11.94 -18.05
N THR A 177 10.65 11.54 -16.80
CA THR A 177 10.37 12.44 -15.66
C THR A 177 11.60 12.64 -14.77
N ILE A 178 12.12 11.58 -14.19
CA ILE A 178 13.23 11.61 -13.23
C ILE A 178 14.42 10.71 -13.62
N SER A 179 14.35 10.03 -14.76
CA SER A 179 15.28 9.00 -15.23
C SER A 179 15.35 7.79 -14.28
N HIS A 180 15.95 7.94 -13.11
CA HIS A 180 16.08 6.90 -12.06
C HIS A 180 16.30 7.53 -10.68
N PRO A 181 16.12 6.80 -9.58
CA PRO A 181 16.53 7.25 -8.25
C PRO A 181 18.04 7.52 -8.18
N SER A 182 18.45 8.34 -7.22
CA SER A 182 19.86 8.61 -6.97
C SER A 182 20.66 7.30 -6.85
N THR A 183 21.77 7.21 -7.56
CA THR A 183 22.67 6.04 -7.52
C THR A 183 23.18 5.76 -6.12
N ILE A 184 23.57 6.79 -5.36
CA ILE A 184 24.02 6.66 -3.97
C ILE A 184 22.91 6.02 -3.12
N THR A 185 21.67 6.47 -3.31
CA THR A 185 20.52 5.94 -2.59
C THR A 185 20.27 4.46 -2.94
N GLN A 186 20.47 4.06 -4.18
CA GLN A 186 20.30 2.66 -4.58
C GLN A 186 21.33 1.75 -3.92
N TYR A 187 22.59 2.17 -3.82
CA TYR A 187 23.64 1.43 -3.06
C TYR A 187 23.28 1.35 -1.57
N ALA A 188 22.83 2.43 -0.96
CA ALA A 188 22.33 2.40 0.42
C ALA A 188 21.16 1.41 0.61
N GLY A 189 20.28 1.31 -0.39
CA GLY A 189 19.18 0.35 -0.41
C GLY A 189 19.65 -1.11 -0.47
N ILE A 190 20.71 -1.42 -1.22
CA ILE A 190 21.31 -2.76 -1.24
C ILE A 190 21.79 -3.13 0.16
N THR A 191 22.59 -2.26 0.79
CA THR A 191 23.07 -2.47 2.17
C THR A 191 21.91 -2.65 3.15
N ALA A 192 20.86 -1.83 3.04
CA ALA A 192 19.69 -1.94 3.91
C ALA A 192 18.97 -3.30 3.78
N LEU A 193 18.91 -3.86 2.58
CA LEU A 193 18.32 -5.19 2.35
C LEU A 193 19.21 -6.32 2.91
N GLU A 194 20.54 -6.20 2.77
CA GLU A 194 21.51 -7.18 3.27
C GLU A 194 21.56 -7.19 4.80
N GLU A 195 21.43 -6.02 5.44
CA GLU A 195 21.49 -5.83 6.90
C GLU A 195 20.12 -5.80 7.59
N LYS A 196 19.06 -6.27 6.93
CA LYS A 196 17.66 -6.14 7.36
C LYS A 196 17.41 -6.62 8.78
N GLY A 197 18.00 -7.70 9.23
CA GLY A 197 17.61 -8.48 10.41
C GLY A 197 17.52 -7.67 11.71
N GLU A 198 18.65 -7.36 12.37
CA GLU A 198 18.66 -6.76 13.71
C GLU A 198 18.12 -5.34 13.73
N VAL A 199 18.48 -4.52 12.74
CA VAL A 199 18.09 -3.11 12.68
C VAL A 199 16.57 -2.96 12.55
N VAL A 200 15.94 -3.73 11.67
CA VAL A 200 14.48 -3.69 11.47
C VAL A 200 13.75 -4.20 12.71
N ASN A 201 14.21 -5.30 13.31
CA ASN A 201 13.64 -5.84 14.54
C ASN A 201 13.67 -4.81 15.68
N GLU A 202 14.78 -4.08 15.83
CA GLU A 202 14.91 -3.05 16.86
C GLU A 202 13.96 -1.86 16.59
N ILE A 203 13.84 -1.42 15.34
CA ILE A 203 12.87 -0.37 14.95
C ILE A 203 11.45 -0.80 15.33
N ILE A 204 11.05 -2.02 14.98
CA ILE A 204 9.71 -2.56 15.26
C ILE A 204 9.47 -2.64 16.77
N ARG A 205 10.47 -3.12 17.54
CA ARG A 205 10.39 -3.20 19.00
C ARG A 205 10.14 -1.83 19.63
N ILE A 206 10.89 -0.81 19.20
CA ILE A 206 10.73 0.58 19.70
C ILE A 206 9.32 1.12 19.38
N PHE A 207 8.81 0.88 18.18
CA PHE A 207 7.46 1.32 17.81
C PHE A 207 6.37 0.56 18.55
N ASP A 208 6.53 -0.74 18.82
CA ASP A 208 5.59 -1.49 19.64
C ASP A 208 5.56 -1.00 21.09
N GLU A 209 6.71 -0.69 21.69
CA GLU A 209 6.77 -0.08 23.02
C GLU A 209 6.03 1.27 23.07
N ARG A 210 6.23 2.12 22.06
CA ARG A 210 5.53 3.40 21.94
C ARG A 210 4.02 3.22 21.76
N ARG A 211 3.61 2.28 20.90
CA ARG A 211 2.22 1.90 20.70
C ARG A 211 1.55 1.51 22.00
N ARG A 212 2.12 0.53 22.72
CA ARG A 212 1.60 0.06 24.02
C ARG A 212 1.55 1.19 25.05
N GLY A 213 2.60 2.02 25.11
CA GLY A 213 2.65 3.17 26.02
C GLY A 213 1.60 4.24 25.70
N MET A 214 1.26 4.45 24.41
CA MET A 214 0.21 5.37 24.01
C MET A 214 -1.16 4.79 24.35
N MET A 215 -1.45 3.53 23.98
CA MET A 215 -2.72 2.86 24.30
C MET A 215 -3.01 2.88 25.79
N ALA A 216 -2.02 2.55 26.64
CA ALA A 216 -2.18 2.58 28.09
C ALA A 216 -2.51 3.97 28.66
N ARG A 217 -2.24 5.05 27.90
CA ARG A 217 -2.66 6.42 28.27
C ARG A 217 -4.05 6.74 27.72
N LEU A 218 -4.36 6.36 26.49
CA LEU A 218 -5.66 6.56 25.88
C LEU A 218 -6.77 5.80 26.64
N ASP A 219 -6.50 4.59 27.11
CA ASP A 219 -7.43 3.77 27.90
C ASP A 219 -7.89 4.44 29.21
N LYS A 220 -7.15 5.47 29.69
CA LYS A 220 -7.52 6.25 30.87
C LYS A 220 -8.51 7.38 30.56
N ILE A 221 -8.80 7.64 29.31
CA ILE A 221 -9.67 8.72 28.84
C ILE A 221 -11.00 8.14 28.40
N SER A 222 -11.96 8.12 29.29
CA SER A 222 -13.28 7.47 29.09
C SER A 222 -14.10 8.04 27.91
N GLN A 223 -13.78 9.24 27.42
CA GLN A 223 -14.46 9.90 26.31
C GLN A 223 -13.87 9.52 24.95
N LEU A 224 -12.76 8.80 24.93
CA LEU A 224 -12.11 8.35 23.70
C LEU A 224 -12.39 6.87 23.42
N SER A 225 -12.61 6.57 22.18
CA SER A 225 -12.56 5.20 21.64
C SER A 225 -11.62 5.18 20.45
N TYR A 226 -10.91 4.10 20.24
CA TYR A 226 -10.01 3.91 19.11
C TYR A 226 -10.04 2.45 18.66
N ILE A 227 -9.64 2.22 17.41
CA ILE A 227 -9.47 0.86 16.90
C ILE A 227 -8.11 0.37 17.38
N TYR A 228 -8.09 -0.87 17.89
CA TYR A 228 -6.86 -1.51 18.33
C TYR A 228 -5.86 -1.63 17.16
N PRO A 229 -4.72 -0.92 17.21
CA PRO A 229 -3.77 -0.91 16.12
C PRO A 229 -2.94 -2.20 16.12
N GLN A 230 -3.17 -3.05 15.15
CA GLN A 230 -2.44 -4.30 14.94
C GLN A 230 -1.11 -4.09 14.20
N SER A 231 -0.95 -2.90 13.60
CA SER A 231 0.15 -2.62 12.69
C SER A 231 0.44 -1.12 12.59
N THR A 232 1.42 -0.75 11.77
CA THR A 232 1.86 0.62 11.51
C THR A 232 2.36 1.34 12.77
N PHE A 233 2.38 2.67 12.78
CA PHE A 233 2.68 3.51 13.95
C PHE A 233 1.59 4.57 14.18
N TYR A 234 0.37 4.31 13.69
CA TYR A 234 -0.82 5.15 13.91
C TYR A 234 -1.71 4.54 14.99
N ILE A 235 -2.44 5.40 15.71
CA ILE A 235 -3.48 5.05 16.67
C ILE A 235 -4.67 5.95 16.44
#